data_24b3265de26ea79c9ad7a90433b92b2a
#
_entry.id   24b3265de26ea79c9ad7a90433b92b2a
#
_cell.length_a   1.000
_cell.length_b   1.000
_cell.length_c   1.000
_cell.angle_alpha   90.00
_cell.angle_beta   90.00
_cell.angle_gamma   90.00
#
_symmetry.space_group_name_H-M   'P 1'
#
loop_
_entity.id
_entity.type
_entity.pdbx_description
1 polymer ?
#
loop_
_entity_poly.entity_id
_entity_poly.type
_entity_poly.pdbx_seq_one_letter_code
_entity_poly.pdbx_strand_id
1 'polypeptide(L)'
;MIHYLPRWTHLNKAGMNESRQSLFNFMREQSGKIFDQLLAHIGLTFISLLIAVAIGVPLGIFISKKTKFSAPVLGFAGVLQTIPSIALLGFMIPLIGIGPRPAIVALFLYALLPIVRNTFTGIAGVDISVRDAAKGMGMSGWQVLTKVELPLALPVILAGIRTATVINVGVATLAAYIAAGGLGEFIFGGIALNNTNMILAGAIPAALLAIFFDFVLSKVQKINLKKMRTAFWLLPVSIIFLSSFYLLPNLYGSKMLAGFTPEFMGREDGYLGLQKVYGLDIRNVVISDAVMYKAAYEKKLDVISGYSTDGRLKAFDLVVLNDDKGIFPPYYVAPVIREEVLQKYPALENVFNQLAGYINDSIMTELNYRVDYLKQSPEKVAKDFLMEQSLYKEPQNANGGTIRIGSKIFGEQYILTSMYTMLIRGNTNLQVAAKTGLGGTKICFDALTNNQIDMYPEYTGTALLVILQTPGSAVMAMNGNKEKIYDYVQSRFHEKYSLKWLKPVGFNNSYALMMRREQSKQIGVNSISDLKNYIDKK
;
A
#
# COMPACT_ATOMS: atom_id res chain seq x y z
N MET A 1 -32.02 -29.49 -23.90
CA MET A 1 -31.95 -30.18 -22.60
C MET A 1 -30.90 -29.43 -21.79
N ILE A 2 -31.17 -28.34 -21.13
CA ILE A 2 -31.93 -28.00 -19.92
C ILE A 2 -31.48 -28.86 -18.73
N HIS A 3 -30.91 -28.11 -17.76
CA HIS A 3 -30.64 -28.39 -16.34
C HIS A 3 -29.32 -29.03 -15.93
N TYR A 4 -28.44 -28.16 -15.42
CA TYR A 4 -27.93 -28.28 -14.05
C TYR A 4 -27.29 -26.93 -13.63
N LEU A 5 -28.11 -26.06 -13.04
CA LEU A 5 -27.63 -24.98 -12.18
C LEU A 5 -27.59 -25.52 -10.74
N PRO A 6 -26.47 -25.45 -10.01
CA PRO A 6 -26.47 -25.79 -8.60
C PRO A 6 -27.21 -24.69 -7.81
N ARG A 7 -28.20 -25.12 -7.03
CA ARG A 7 -28.94 -24.29 -6.05
C ARG A 7 -28.01 -23.68 -5.02
N TRP A 8 -27.75 -22.40 -5.13
CA TRP A 8 -27.11 -21.55 -4.08
C TRP A 8 -28.15 -21.04 -3.06
N THR A 9 -28.96 -21.89 -2.52
CA THR A 9 -29.93 -21.54 -1.48
C THR A 9 -29.88 -22.58 -0.39
N HIS A 10 -29.03 -22.39 0.59
CA HIS A 10 -29.09 -22.80 2.00
C HIS A 10 -27.72 -22.74 2.65
N LEU A 11 -27.06 -21.55 2.61
CA LEU A 11 -26.02 -21.22 3.60
C LEU A 11 -26.68 -20.37 4.69
N ASN A 12 -26.74 -20.97 5.86
CA ASN A 12 -27.33 -20.56 7.11
C ASN A 12 -27.36 -19.03 7.37
N LYS A 13 -28.57 -18.50 7.47
CA LYS A 13 -28.89 -17.16 8.01
C LYS A 13 -28.64 -17.03 9.52
N ALA A 14 -28.11 -18.02 10.21
CA ALA A 14 -27.98 -18.05 11.67
C ALA A 14 -26.63 -17.55 12.23
N GLY A 15 -25.66 -17.12 11.40
CA GLY A 15 -24.36 -16.58 11.82
C GLY A 15 -24.07 -15.14 11.38
N MET A 16 -25.06 -14.41 10.87
CA MET A 16 -24.85 -13.11 10.21
C MET A 16 -25.37 -11.91 11.01
N ASN A 17 -25.49 -12.01 12.32
CA ASN A 17 -25.94 -10.90 13.17
C ASN A 17 -24.90 -10.49 14.24
N GLU A 18 -23.63 -10.38 13.87
CA GLU A 18 -22.71 -9.45 14.56
C GLU A 18 -22.52 -8.27 13.59
N SER A 19 -22.92 -7.11 14.04
CA SER A 19 -23.10 -5.87 13.30
C SER A 19 -21.94 -5.58 12.32
N ARG A 20 -22.12 -5.93 11.05
CA ARG A 20 -21.35 -5.27 9.98
C ARG A 20 -21.70 -3.79 10.09
N GLN A 21 -20.79 -3.00 10.63
CA GLN A 21 -20.90 -1.55 10.64
C GLN A 21 -21.33 -1.10 9.24
N SER A 22 -22.42 -0.32 9.12
CA SER A 22 -22.84 0.16 7.80
C SER A 22 -21.77 1.10 7.26
N LEU A 23 -21.61 1.14 5.93
CA LEU A 23 -20.69 2.07 5.26
C LEU A 23 -20.92 3.51 5.73
N PHE A 24 -22.18 3.90 5.91
CA PHE A 24 -22.54 5.23 6.37
C PHE A 24 -22.00 5.52 7.78
N ASN A 25 -22.16 4.59 8.72
CA ASN A 25 -21.63 4.73 10.07
C ASN A 25 -20.10 4.81 10.06
N PHE A 26 -19.42 3.95 9.28
CA PHE A 26 -17.98 4.00 9.12
C PHE A 26 -17.51 5.35 8.57
N MET A 27 -18.12 5.85 7.51
CA MET A 27 -17.77 7.15 6.93
C MET A 27 -18.04 8.31 7.91
N ARG A 28 -19.08 8.23 8.68
CA ARG A 28 -19.41 9.24 9.71
C ARG A 28 -18.37 9.27 10.84
N GLU A 29 -17.96 8.10 11.33
CA GLU A 29 -16.94 7.98 12.38
C GLU A 29 -15.56 8.44 11.90
N GLN A 30 -15.22 8.14 10.64
CA GLN A 30 -13.94 8.51 10.02
C GLN A 30 -14.01 9.83 9.26
N SER A 31 -15.09 10.61 9.39
CA SER A 31 -15.35 11.81 8.56
C SER A 31 -14.22 12.84 8.61
N GLY A 32 -13.64 13.10 9.78
CA GLY A 32 -12.50 14.01 9.93
C GLY A 32 -11.29 13.52 9.11
N LYS A 33 -10.90 12.26 9.27
CA LYS A 33 -9.77 11.69 8.53
C LYS A 33 -10.03 11.62 7.03
N ILE A 34 -11.26 11.26 6.62
CA ILE A 34 -11.65 11.26 5.19
C ILE A 34 -11.50 12.66 4.61
N PHE A 35 -11.93 13.69 5.35
CA PHE A 35 -11.83 15.08 4.91
C PHE A 35 -10.37 15.53 4.78
N ASP A 36 -9.51 15.22 5.74
CA ASP A 36 -8.08 15.55 5.68
C ASP A 36 -7.40 14.86 4.49
N GLN A 37 -7.69 13.58 4.26
CA GLN A 37 -7.15 12.85 3.12
C GLN A 37 -7.72 13.33 1.77
N LEU A 38 -8.95 13.82 1.75
CA LEU A 38 -9.55 14.47 0.58
C LEU A 38 -8.81 15.77 0.25
N LEU A 39 -8.53 16.62 1.24
CA LEU A 39 -7.76 17.85 1.05
C LEU A 39 -6.33 17.55 0.56
N ALA A 40 -5.66 16.57 1.16
CA ALA A 40 -4.33 16.13 0.72
C ALA A 40 -4.37 15.63 -0.73
N HIS A 41 -5.40 14.86 -1.09
CA HIS A 41 -5.59 14.35 -2.45
C HIS A 41 -5.79 15.46 -3.49
N ILE A 42 -6.62 16.45 -3.17
CA ILE A 42 -6.83 17.65 -3.99
C ILE A 42 -5.51 18.42 -4.13
N GLY A 43 -4.84 18.68 -3.02
CA GLY A 43 -3.57 19.42 -3.01
C GLY A 43 -2.51 18.76 -3.90
N LEU A 44 -2.28 17.45 -3.75
CA LEU A 44 -1.34 16.68 -4.58
C LEU A 44 -1.69 16.73 -6.07
N THR A 45 -2.97 16.56 -6.39
CA THR A 45 -3.47 16.60 -7.77
C THR A 45 -3.23 17.95 -8.41
N PHE A 46 -3.60 19.03 -7.72
CA PHE A 46 -3.55 20.36 -8.34
C PHE A 46 -2.18 21.01 -8.32
N ILE A 47 -1.31 20.74 -7.34
CA ILE A 47 0.08 21.23 -7.39
C ILE A 47 0.86 20.57 -8.53
N SER A 48 0.68 19.27 -8.76
CA SER A 48 1.30 18.59 -9.89
C SER A 48 0.73 19.05 -11.23
N LEU A 49 -0.59 19.31 -11.29
CA LEU A 49 -1.24 19.87 -12.47
C LEU A 49 -0.76 21.30 -12.76
N LEU A 50 -0.58 22.14 -11.74
CA LEU A 50 -0.04 23.50 -11.90
C LEU A 50 1.33 23.47 -12.57
N ILE A 51 2.23 22.61 -12.07
CA ILE A 51 3.57 22.44 -12.64
C ILE A 51 3.47 21.90 -14.08
N ALA A 52 2.57 20.94 -14.33
CA ALA A 52 2.38 20.35 -15.66
C ALA A 52 1.83 21.36 -16.67
N VAL A 53 0.92 22.24 -16.26
CA VAL A 53 0.40 23.33 -17.11
C VAL A 53 1.48 24.38 -17.36
N ALA A 54 2.21 24.79 -16.31
CA ALA A 54 3.26 25.81 -16.42
C ALA A 54 4.42 25.38 -17.35
N ILE A 55 4.71 24.08 -17.44
CA ILE A 55 5.75 23.54 -18.32
C ILE A 55 5.14 23.04 -19.65
N GLY A 56 4.05 22.29 -19.58
CA GLY A 56 3.48 21.59 -20.72
C GLY A 56 2.83 22.50 -21.75
N VAL A 57 2.16 23.59 -21.32
CA VAL A 57 1.58 24.55 -22.28
C VAL A 57 2.67 25.30 -23.04
N PRO A 58 3.68 25.93 -22.41
CA PRO A 58 4.79 26.55 -23.16
C PRO A 58 5.53 25.55 -24.07
N LEU A 59 5.76 24.32 -23.60
CA LEU A 59 6.42 23.29 -24.41
C LEU A 59 5.57 22.90 -25.63
N GLY A 60 4.25 22.76 -25.47
CA GLY A 60 3.32 22.48 -26.57
C GLY A 60 3.29 23.63 -27.60
N ILE A 61 3.31 24.89 -27.12
CA ILE A 61 3.45 26.07 -27.97
C ILE A 61 4.79 26.03 -28.73
N PHE A 62 5.88 25.78 -28.05
CA PHE A 62 7.20 25.69 -28.65
C PHE A 62 7.26 24.67 -29.80
N ILE A 63 6.81 23.42 -29.55
CA ILE A 63 6.85 22.35 -30.57
C ILE A 63 5.87 22.61 -31.72
N SER A 64 4.79 23.40 -31.52
CA SER A 64 3.90 23.80 -32.61
C SER A 64 4.55 24.78 -33.56
N LYS A 65 5.51 25.60 -33.08
CA LYS A 65 6.29 26.54 -33.88
C LYS A 65 7.56 25.91 -34.47
N LYS A 66 8.10 24.89 -33.81
CA LYS A 66 9.34 24.19 -34.21
C LYS A 66 9.04 22.69 -34.40
N THR A 67 8.30 22.39 -35.47
CA THR A 67 7.74 21.03 -35.73
C THR A 67 8.77 19.91 -35.74
N LYS A 68 10.06 20.18 -36.04
CA LYS A 68 11.15 19.20 -35.97
C LYS A 68 11.32 18.61 -34.56
N PHE A 69 10.90 19.31 -33.51
CA PHE A 69 10.97 18.82 -32.12
C PHE A 69 9.67 18.13 -31.67
N SER A 70 8.60 18.15 -32.48
CA SER A 70 7.31 17.59 -32.05
C SER A 70 7.37 16.11 -31.80
N ALA A 71 7.94 15.32 -32.74
CA ALA A 71 8.04 13.87 -32.59
C ALA A 71 8.91 13.44 -31.39
N PRO A 72 10.16 13.97 -31.21
CA PRO A 72 10.96 13.61 -30.02
C PRO A 72 10.31 13.99 -28.68
N VAL A 73 9.72 15.20 -28.58
CA VAL A 73 9.11 15.66 -27.32
C VAL A 73 7.85 14.86 -26.98
N LEU A 74 6.97 14.64 -27.96
CA LEU A 74 5.75 13.84 -27.75
C LEU A 74 6.11 12.37 -27.53
N GLY A 75 7.12 11.85 -28.21
CA GLY A 75 7.65 10.50 -28.01
C GLY A 75 8.18 10.32 -26.58
N PHE A 76 9.04 11.22 -26.11
CA PHE A 76 9.56 11.18 -24.75
C PHE A 76 8.45 11.25 -23.67
N ALA A 77 7.53 12.21 -23.81
CA ALA A 77 6.39 12.30 -22.90
C ALA A 77 5.50 11.04 -22.96
N GLY A 78 5.37 10.43 -24.14
CA GLY A 78 4.66 9.17 -24.32
C GLY A 78 5.33 8.00 -23.59
N VAL A 79 6.65 7.86 -23.69
CA VAL A 79 7.42 6.84 -22.96
C VAL A 79 7.23 6.98 -21.45
N LEU A 80 7.24 8.20 -20.91
CA LEU A 80 7.00 8.43 -19.47
C LEU A 80 5.64 7.88 -18.99
N GLN A 81 4.60 7.96 -19.82
CA GLN A 81 3.28 7.39 -19.49
C GLN A 81 3.22 5.86 -19.61
N THR A 82 4.15 5.21 -20.30
CA THR A 82 4.19 3.74 -20.37
C THR A 82 4.79 3.11 -19.13
N ILE A 83 5.54 3.87 -18.33
CA ILE A 83 6.11 3.38 -17.08
C ILE A 83 4.96 3.13 -16.09
N PRO A 84 4.81 1.93 -15.50
CA PRO A 84 3.81 1.70 -14.46
C PRO A 84 3.94 2.71 -13.31
N SER A 85 2.82 3.30 -12.89
CA SER A 85 2.82 4.39 -11.89
C SER A 85 3.48 3.98 -10.56
N ILE A 86 3.25 2.77 -10.09
CA ILE A 86 3.92 2.24 -8.89
C ILE A 86 5.44 2.16 -9.09
N ALA A 87 5.90 1.74 -10.28
CA ALA A 87 7.32 1.67 -10.59
C ALA A 87 7.95 3.08 -10.63
N LEU A 88 7.25 4.05 -11.25
CA LEU A 88 7.72 5.43 -11.29
C LEU A 88 7.83 6.03 -9.89
N LEU A 89 6.82 5.81 -9.03
CA LEU A 89 6.88 6.21 -7.63
C LEU A 89 8.06 5.55 -6.91
N GLY A 90 8.29 4.25 -7.13
CA GLY A 90 9.42 3.51 -6.58
C GLY A 90 10.77 4.08 -7.00
N PHE A 91 10.93 4.47 -8.27
CA PHE A 91 12.16 5.11 -8.78
C PHE A 91 12.42 6.49 -8.18
N MET A 92 11.36 7.21 -7.81
CA MET A 92 11.53 8.54 -7.19
C MET A 92 12.02 8.46 -5.74
N ILE A 93 11.78 7.36 -5.02
CA ILE A 93 12.18 7.21 -3.61
C ILE A 93 13.69 7.40 -3.40
N PRO A 94 14.60 6.69 -4.11
CA PRO A 94 16.04 6.88 -3.91
C PRO A 94 16.55 8.26 -4.36
N LEU A 95 15.82 8.96 -5.23
CA LEU A 95 16.24 10.26 -5.77
C LEU A 95 15.76 11.44 -4.89
N ILE A 96 14.51 11.38 -4.44
CA ILE A 96 13.83 12.53 -3.81
C ILE A 96 13.37 12.17 -2.37
N GLY A 97 13.35 10.88 -2.03
CA GLY A 97 12.86 10.36 -0.76
C GLY A 97 11.40 9.96 -0.79
N ILE A 98 10.78 9.90 0.39
CA ILE A 98 9.37 9.54 0.59
C ILE A 98 8.51 10.79 0.78
N GLY A 99 7.18 10.60 0.70
CA GLY A 99 6.20 11.65 0.97
C GLY A 99 5.71 12.39 -0.27
N PRO A 100 5.17 13.59 -0.10
CA PRO A 100 4.49 14.32 -1.17
C PRO A 100 5.39 14.73 -2.34
N ARG A 101 6.67 15.03 -2.10
CA ARG A 101 7.59 15.50 -3.15
C ARG A 101 7.74 14.51 -4.32
N PRO A 102 8.10 13.22 -4.11
CA PRO A 102 8.18 12.25 -5.19
C PRO A 102 6.82 12.00 -5.86
N ALA A 103 5.71 12.04 -5.08
CA ALA A 103 4.37 11.92 -5.64
C ALA A 103 4.04 13.05 -6.61
N ILE A 104 4.34 14.31 -6.25
CA ILE A 104 4.11 15.49 -7.11
C ILE A 104 4.90 15.33 -8.42
N VAL A 105 6.16 14.90 -8.36
CA VAL A 105 6.97 14.70 -9.57
C VAL A 105 6.38 13.61 -10.46
N ALA A 106 5.99 12.48 -9.89
CA ALA A 106 5.36 11.40 -10.66
C ALA A 106 4.04 11.85 -11.32
N LEU A 107 3.16 12.49 -10.56
CA LEU A 107 1.89 13.02 -11.05
C LEU A 107 2.09 14.09 -12.14
N PHE A 108 3.08 14.96 -11.98
CA PHE A 108 3.47 15.94 -13.00
C PHE A 108 3.87 15.26 -14.31
N LEU A 109 4.71 14.21 -14.25
CA LEU A 109 5.17 13.49 -15.44
C LEU A 109 4.00 12.81 -16.17
N TYR A 110 3.03 12.25 -15.44
CA TYR A 110 1.82 11.65 -16.03
C TYR A 110 0.90 12.69 -16.68
N ALA A 111 0.79 13.89 -16.09
CA ALA A 111 -0.01 14.97 -16.62
C ALA A 111 0.60 15.64 -17.88
N LEU A 112 1.90 15.48 -18.09
CA LEU A 112 2.64 16.23 -19.10
C LEU A 112 2.19 15.90 -20.52
N LEU A 113 2.06 14.61 -20.88
CA LEU A 113 1.72 14.21 -22.24
C LEU A 113 0.36 14.74 -22.72
N PRO A 114 -0.76 14.56 -21.99
CA PRO A 114 -2.06 15.09 -22.47
C PRO A 114 -2.04 16.60 -22.61
N ILE A 115 -1.33 17.33 -21.75
CA ILE A 115 -1.24 18.79 -21.83
C ILE A 115 -0.40 19.22 -23.05
N VAL A 116 0.80 18.67 -23.21
CA VAL A 116 1.70 19.00 -24.34
C VAL A 116 1.04 18.64 -25.68
N ARG A 117 0.48 17.43 -25.78
CA ARG A 117 -0.16 16.93 -27.01
C ARG A 117 -1.34 17.79 -27.41
N ASN A 118 -2.27 18.08 -26.47
CA ASN A 118 -3.43 18.88 -26.79
C ASN A 118 -3.09 20.33 -27.07
N THR A 119 -2.08 20.91 -26.41
CA THR A 119 -1.60 22.25 -26.72
C THR A 119 -1.00 22.30 -28.13
N PHE A 120 -0.14 21.33 -28.46
CA PHE A 120 0.40 21.22 -29.82
C PHE A 120 -0.70 21.08 -30.87
N THR A 121 -1.62 20.11 -30.68
CA THR A 121 -2.71 19.84 -31.62
C THR A 121 -3.66 21.05 -31.76
N GLY A 122 -3.99 21.70 -30.63
CA GLY A 122 -4.86 22.86 -30.63
C GLY A 122 -4.28 24.05 -31.41
N ILE A 123 -2.98 24.34 -31.23
CA ILE A 123 -2.32 25.42 -31.95
C ILE A 123 -2.05 25.04 -33.41
N ALA A 124 -1.57 23.81 -33.67
CA ALA A 124 -1.32 23.36 -35.04
C ALA A 124 -2.61 23.31 -35.87
N GLY A 125 -3.76 22.98 -35.24
CA GLY A 125 -5.06 22.88 -35.87
C GLY A 125 -5.76 24.22 -36.18
N VAL A 126 -5.17 25.37 -35.82
CA VAL A 126 -5.74 26.67 -36.21
C VAL A 126 -5.60 26.85 -37.73
N ASP A 127 -6.71 27.21 -38.37
CA ASP A 127 -6.76 27.41 -39.82
C ASP A 127 -5.68 28.37 -40.32
N ILE A 128 -4.97 27.96 -41.38
CA ILE A 128 -3.89 28.72 -42.01
C ILE A 128 -4.43 30.04 -42.53
N SER A 129 -5.63 30.07 -43.12
CA SER A 129 -6.26 31.27 -43.65
C SER A 129 -6.48 32.33 -42.56
N VAL A 130 -6.85 31.92 -41.36
CA VAL A 130 -7.02 32.82 -40.20
C VAL A 130 -5.67 33.39 -39.73
N ARG A 131 -4.63 32.56 -39.74
CA ARG A 131 -3.27 33.02 -39.41
C ARG A 131 -2.73 34.03 -40.46
N ASP A 132 -2.94 33.76 -41.74
CA ASP A 132 -2.45 34.62 -42.82
C ASP A 132 -3.23 35.91 -42.88
N ALA A 133 -4.55 35.88 -42.64
CA ALA A 133 -5.33 37.12 -42.48
C ALA A 133 -4.81 38.00 -41.32
N ALA A 134 -4.48 37.38 -40.17
CA ALA A 134 -3.92 38.10 -39.02
C ALA A 134 -2.55 38.74 -39.36
N LYS A 135 -1.67 38.02 -40.08
CA LYS A 135 -0.39 38.54 -40.55
C LYS A 135 -0.61 39.67 -41.58
N GLY A 136 -1.54 39.49 -42.53
CA GLY A 136 -1.91 40.49 -43.52
C GLY A 136 -2.40 41.79 -42.89
N MET A 137 -3.03 41.73 -41.72
CA MET A 137 -3.41 42.88 -40.90
C MET A 137 -2.21 43.50 -40.11
N GLY A 138 -0.98 43.06 -40.34
CA GLY A 138 0.21 43.61 -39.69
C GLY A 138 0.45 43.09 -38.26
N MET A 139 -0.20 41.99 -37.82
CA MET A 139 0.05 41.45 -36.49
C MET A 139 1.43 40.78 -36.39
N SER A 140 2.18 41.14 -35.34
CA SER A 140 3.44 40.47 -35.01
C SER A 140 3.19 39.00 -34.65
N GLY A 141 4.21 38.12 -34.73
CA GLY A 141 4.09 36.70 -34.37
C GLY A 141 3.55 36.47 -32.96
N TRP A 142 3.92 37.31 -31.98
CA TRP A 142 3.40 37.30 -30.62
C TRP A 142 1.91 37.67 -30.55
N GLN A 143 1.50 38.67 -31.34
CA GLN A 143 0.09 39.08 -31.43
C GLN A 143 -0.75 37.99 -32.09
N VAL A 144 -0.27 37.34 -33.16
CA VAL A 144 -0.94 36.18 -33.79
C VAL A 144 -1.11 35.06 -32.76
N LEU A 145 -0.05 34.71 -32.01
CA LEU A 145 -0.13 33.68 -30.99
C LEU A 145 -1.15 34.03 -29.91
N THR A 146 -1.06 35.22 -29.31
CA THR A 146 -1.84 35.55 -28.10
C THR A 146 -3.28 36.00 -28.40
N LYS A 147 -3.52 36.64 -29.57
CA LYS A 147 -4.84 37.18 -29.91
C LYS A 147 -5.65 36.27 -30.85
N VAL A 148 -5.00 35.31 -31.55
CA VAL A 148 -5.65 34.47 -32.55
C VAL A 148 -5.49 33.00 -32.22
N GLU A 149 -4.25 32.46 -32.19
CA GLU A 149 -4.02 31.03 -32.06
C GLU A 149 -4.40 30.51 -30.67
N LEU A 150 -3.95 31.12 -29.57
CA LEU A 150 -4.26 30.68 -28.22
C LEU A 150 -5.78 30.70 -27.91
N PRO A 151 -6.54 31.78 -28.23
CA PRO A 151 -7.99 31.76 -28.02
C PRO A 151 -8.71 30.69 -28.81
N LEU A 152 -8.31 30.42 -30.05
CA LEU A 152 -8.91 29.36 -30.88
C LEU A 152 -8.48 27.95 -30.44
N ALA A 153 -7.26 27.79 -29.97
CA ALA A 153 -6.74 26.53 -29.46
C ALA A 153 -7.22 26.20 -28.03
N LEU A 154 -7.71 27.19 -27.27
CA LEU A 154 -8.02 27.07 -25.85
C LEU A 154 -8.99 25.91 -25.51
N PRO A 155 -10.06 25.64 -26.28
CA PRO A 155 -10.94 24.49 -26.01
C PRO A 155 -10.20 23.15 -26.07
N VAL A 156 -9.21 23.01 -26.98
CA VAL A 156 -8.41 21.79 -27.12
C VAL A 156 -7.36 21.71 -25.99
N ILE A 157 -6.73 22.83 -25.64
CA ILE A 157 -5.81 22.90 -24.49
C ILE A 157 -6.54 22.52 -23.20
N LEU A 158 -7.74 23.06 -22.98
CA LEU A 158 -8.58 22.73 -21.82
C LEU A 158 -8.98 21.26 -21.80
N ALA A 159 -9.22 20.62 -22.97
CA ALA A 159 -9.45 19.18 -23.06
C ALA A 159 -8.22 18.38 -22.55
N GLY A 160 -7.01 18.83 -22.88
CA GLY A 160 -5.76 18.24 -22.39
C GLY A 160 -5.62 18.38 -20.87
N ILE A 161 -5.89 19.56 -20.31
CA ILE A 161 -5.86 19.83 -18.86
C ILE A 161 -6.92 18.97 -18.15
N ARG A 162 -8.13 18.87 -18.69
CA ARG A 162 -9.21 18.03 -18.17
C ARG A 162 -8.79 16.55 -18.10
N THR A 163 -8.24 16.02 -19.18
CA THR A 163 -7.75 14.64 -19.24
C THR A 163 -6.63 14.42 -18.21
N ALA A 164 -5.67 15.34 -18.12
CA ALA A 164 -4.59 15.30 -17.14
C ALA A 164 -5.13 15.32 -15.69
N THR A 165 -6.15 16.12 -15.40
CA THR A 165 -6.77 16.19 -14.07
C THR A 165 -7.38 14.85 -13.66
N VAL A 166 -8.17 14.23 -14.56
CA VAL A 166 -8.82 12.93 -14.28
C VAL A 166 -7.77 11.84 -14.06
N ILE A 167 -6.74 11.80 -14.90
CA ILE A 167 -5.62 10.86 -14.74
C ILE A 167 -4.94 11.07 -13.38
N ASN A 168 -4.64 12.33 -13.02
CA ASN A 168 -3.95 12.65 -11.78
C ASN A 168 -4.79 12.29 -10.54
N VAL A 169 -6.10 12.51 -10.54
CA VAL A 169 -6.97 12.07 -9.43
C VAL A 169 -6.88 10.54 -9.26
N GLY A 170 -6.90 9.78 -10.35
CA GLY A 170 -6.75 8.32 -10.27
C GLY A 170 -5.38 7.89 -9.76
N VAL A 171 -4.30 8.43 -10.34
CA VAL A 171 -2.92 8.07 -9.97
C VAL A 171 -2.54 8.55 -8.57
N ALA A 172 -3.12 9.67 -8.09
CA ALA A 172 -2.87 10.18 -6.75
C ALA A 172 -3.31 9.21 -5.63
N THR A 173 -4.21 8.25 -5.92
CA THR A 173 -4.51 7.18 -4.95
C THR A 173 -3.28 6.33 -4.63
N LEU A 174 -2.38 6.12 -5.61
CA LEU A 174 -1.15 5.34 -5.44
C LEU A 174 -0.08 6.10 -4.64
N ALA A 175 -0.20 7.43 -4.51
CA ALA A 175 0.74 8.25 -3.75
C ALA A 175 0.76 7.88 -2.25
N ALA A 176 -0.32 7.34 -1.72
CA ALA A 176 -0.38 6.80 -0.35
C ALA A 176 0.66 5.69 -0.11
N TYR A 177 1.06 4.94 -1.15
CA TYR A 177 2.06 3.88 -1.02
C TYR A 177 3.45 4.38 -0.59
N ILE A 178 3.76 5.64 -0.88
CA ILE A 178 5.03 6.29 -0.54
C ILE A 178 4.88 7.40 0.52
N ALA A 179 3.88 7.29 1.36
CA ALA A 179 3.59 8.24 2.45
C ALA A 179 3.23 9.67 1.99
N ALA A 180 2.63 9.83 0.81
CA ALA A 180 2.20 11.12 0.34
C ALA A 180 0.79 11.52 0.80
N GLY A 181 0.06 10.61 1.48
CA GLY A 181 -1.31 10.82 1.90
C GLY A 181 -2.33 10.65 0.77
N GLY A 182 -3.54 11.17 1.01
CA GLY A 182 -4.66 11.11 0.07
C GLY A 182 -5.58 9.91 0.28
N LEU A 183 -6.69 9.89 -0.45
CA LEU A 183 -7.76 8.88 -0.30
C LEU A 183 -7.29 7.43 -0.53
N GLY A 184 -6.12 7.25 -1.14
CA GLY A 184 -5.47 5.95 -1.28
C GLY A 184 -5.13 5.27 0.05
N GLU A 185 -4.93 6.01 1.14
CA GLU A 185 -4.72 5.41 2.47
C GLU A 185 -5.88 4.53 2.90
N PHE A 186 -7.12 4.98 2.68
CA PHE A 186 -8.31 4.18 2.97
C PHE A 186 -8.41 2.96 2.06
N ILE A 187 -8.06 3.09 0.77
CA ILE A 187 -8.11 1.98 -0.20
C ILE A 187 -7.11 0.89 0.21
N PHE A 188 -5.84 1.25 0.37
CA PHE A 188 -4.79 0.27 0.72
C PHE A 188 -4.96 -0.28 2.13
N GLY A 189 -5.35 0.56 3.09
CA GLY A 189 -5.68 0.11 4.45
C GLY A 189 -6.84 -0.88 4.46
N GLY A 190 -7.90 -0.60 3.70
CA GLY A 190 -9.05 -1.49 3.58
C GLY A 190 -8.71 -2.82 2.91
N ILE A 191 -7.82 -2.82 1.88
CA ILE A 191 -7.32 -4.05 1.26
C ILE A 191 -6.52 -4.87 2.29
N ALA A 192 -5.60 -4.23 3.01
CA ALA A 192 -4.75 -4.89 4.00
C ALA A 192 -5.56 -5.50 5.16
N LEU A 193 -6.60 -4.79 5.60
CA LEU A 193 -7.48 -5.20 6.71
C LEU A 193 -8.69 -6.04 6.29
N ASN A 194 -8.85 -6.34 4.99
CA ASN A 194 -10.07 -6.96 4.46
C ASN A 194 -11.37 -6.22 4.86
N ASN A 195 -11.30 -4.90 4.90
CA ASN A 195 -12.41 -4.03 5.29
C ASN A 195 -13.01 -3.33 4.06
N THR A 196 -14.11 -3.87 3.53
CA THR A 196 -14.80 -3.33 2.36
C THR A 196 -15.31 -1.90 2.58
N ASN A 197 -15.79 -1.57 3.79
CA ASN A 197 -16.26 -0.22 4.10
C ASN A 197 -15.11 0.80 4.02
N MET A 198 -13.93 0.42 4.48
CA MET A 198 -12.74 1.27 4.39
C MET A 198 -12.30 1.47 2.92
N ILE A 199 -12.31 0.40 2.10
CA ILE A 199 -12.04 0.52 0.65
C ILE A 199 -13.01 1.50 0.00
N LEU A 200 -14.31 1.34 0.25
CA LEU A 200 -15.35 2.19 -0.33
C LEU A 200 -15.26 3.63 0.18
N ALA A 201 -14.90 3.84 1.45
CA ALA A 201 -14.69 5.17 2.03
C ALA A 201 -13.53 5.96 1.38
N GLY A 202 -12.57 5.27 0.77
CA GLY A 202 -11.54 5.90 -0.06
C GLY A 202 -11.94 5.99 -1.54
N ALA A 203 -12.47 4.91 -2.11
CA ALA A 203 -12.74 4.79 -3.53
C ALA A 203 -13.91 5.67 -4.00
N ILE A 204 -15.01 5.74 -3.23
CA ILE A 204 -16.18 6.56 -3.60
C ILE A 204 -15.84 8.05 -3.64
N PRO A 205 -15.23 8.66 -2.60
CA PRO A 205 -14.85 10.07 -2.67
C PRO A 205 -13.84 10.35 -3.79
N ALA A 206 -12.87 9.46 -4.05
CA ALA A 206 -11.91 9.63 -5.14
C ALA A 206 -12.60 9.61 -6.52
N ALA A 207 -13.52 8.69 -6.75
CA ALA A 207 -14.30 8.64 -7.99
C ALA A 207 -15.21 9.87 -8.16
N LEU A 208 -15.90 10.27 -7.08
CA LEU A 208 -16.73 11.47 -7.10
C LEU A 208 -15.91 12.73 -7.38
N LEU A 209 -14.70 12.82 -6.81
CA LEU A 209 -13.77 13.91 -7.06
C LEU A 209 -13.36 13.99 -8.54
N ALA A 210 -13.03 12.84 -9.15
CA ALA A 210 -12.69 12.77 -10.57
C ALA A 210 -13.87 13.21 -11.46
N ILE A 211 -15.07 12.69 -11.19
CA ILE A 211 -16.30 13.05 -11.91
C ILE A 211 -16.62 14.55 -11.73
N PHE A 212 -16.49 15.06 -10.52
CA PHE A 212 -16.75 16.47 -10.21
C PHE A 212 -15.81 17.39 -11.01
N PHE A 213 -14.50 17.15 -10.98
CA PHE A 213 -13.57 17.98 -11.75
C PHE A 213 -13.71 17.80 -13.25
N ASP A 214 -14.00 16.60 -13.72
CA ASP A 214 -14.32 16.35 -15.13
C ASP A 214 -15.52 17.18 -15.58
N PHE A 215 -16.60 17.15 -14.79
CA PHE A 215 -17.79 17.92 -15.06
C PHE A 215 -17.53 19.44 -15.06
N VAL A 216 -16.85 19.96 -14.04
CA VAL A 216 -16.53 21.39 -13.92
C VAL A 216 -15.67 21.85 -15.10
N LEU A 217 -14.59 21.13 -15.42
CA LEU A 217 -13.70 21.47 -16.52
C LEU A 217 -14.40 21.34 -17.89
N SER A 218 -15.32 20.36 -18.05
CA SER A 218 -16.16 20.23 -19.25
C SER A 218 -17.07 21.45 -19.46
N LYS A 219 -17.62 22.01 -18.38
CA LYS A 219 -18.43 23.24 -18.45
C LYS A 219 -17.56 24.45 -18.82
N VAL A 220 -16.36 24.56 -18.20
CA VAL A 220 -15.39 25.63 -18.52
C VAL A 220 -14.97 25.55 -19.98
N GLN A 221 -14.72 24.37 -20.53
CA GLN A 221 -14.35 24.14 -21.92
C GLN A 221 -15.42 24.64 -22.92
N LYS A 222 -16.70 24.61 -22.55
CA LYS A 222 -17.85 24.99 -23.39
C LYS A 222 -18.22 26.48 -23.28
N ILE A 223 -17.50 27.28 -22.49
CA ILE A 223 -17.77 28.72 -22.30
C ILE A 223 -17.46 29.47 -23.61
N ASN A 224 -18.37 30.34 -24.02
CA ASN A 224 -18.27 31.14 -25.25
C ASN A 224 -17.02 32.05 -25.21
N LEU A 225 -16.35 32.24 -26.36
CA LEU A 225 -15.11 32.99 -26.55
C LEU A 225 -15.12 34.39 -25.92
N LYS A 226 -16.28 35.11 -25.91
CA LYS A 226 -16.39 36.44 -25.25
C LYS A 226 -16.24 36.37 -23.71
N LYS A 227 -16.69 35.30 -23.07
CA LYS A 227 -16.52 35.03 -21.62
C LYS A 227 -15.20 34.31 -21.31
N MET A 228 -14.51 33.82 -22.30
CA MET A 228 -13.30 33.02 -22.18
C MET A 228 -12.09 33.84 -21.70
N ARG A 229 -12.07 35.15 -21.93
CA ARG A 229 -11.03 36.04 -21.37
C ARG A 229 -11.04 36.05 -19.84
N THR A 230 -12.21 35.93 -19.22
CA THR A 230 -12.36 35.79 -17.77
C THR A 230 -11.96 34.38 -17.30
N ALA A 231 -12.36 33.35 -18.04
CA ALA A 231 -11.99 31.95 -17.74
C ALA A 231 -10.48 31.70 -17.83
N PHE A 232 -9.78 32.42 -18.74
CA PHE A 232 -8.33 32.33 -18.87
C PHE A 232 -7.58 32.76 -17.60
N TRP A 233 -8.12 33.73 -16.84
CA TRP A 233 -7.55 34.12 -15.54
C TRP A 233 -8.10 33.32 -14.36
N LEU A 234 -9.36 32.87 -14.41
CA LEU A 234 -9.96 32.09 -13.33
C LEU A 234 -9.34 30.71 -13.20
N LEU A 235 -8.96 30.05 -14.31
CA LEU A 235 -8.41 28.68 -14.27
C LEU A 235 -7.07 28.62 -13.52
N PRO A 236 -6.03 29.42 -13.84
CA PRO A 236 -4.80 29.43 -13.05
C PRO A 236 -5.03 29.79 -11.58
N VAL A 237 -5.88 30.77 -11.29
CA VAL A 237 -6.22 31.17 -9.91
C VAL A 237 -6.88 30.00 -9.16
N SER A 238 -7.81 29.29 -9.81
CA SER A 238 -8.45 28.10 -9.20
C SER A 238 -7.44 26.97 -8.95
N ILE A 239 -6.53 26.74 -9.90
CA ILE A 239 -5.49 25.72 -9.74
C ILE A 239 -4.53 26.10 -8.59
N ILE A 240 -4.13 27.38 -8.49
CA ILE A 240 -3.28 27.89 -7.40
C ILE A 240 -4.01 27.75 -6.06
N PHE A 241 -5.28 28.14 -5.99
CA PHE A 241 -6.09 27.99 -4.79
C PHE A 241 -6.22 26.52 -4.34
N LEU A 242 -6.55 25.62 -5.27
CA LEU A 242 -6.64 24.18 -4.96
C LEU A 242 -5.27 23.58 -4.61
N SER A 243 -4.18 24.09 -5.19
CA SER A 243 -2.82 23.70 -4.83
C SER A 243 -2.46 24.11 -3.39
N SER A 244 -3.06 25.20 -2.87
CA SER A 244 -2.79 25.67 -1.50
C SER A 244 -3.23 24.67 -0.44
N PHE A 245 -4.18 23.79 -0.73
CA PHE A 245 -4.57 22.71 0.18
C PHE A 245 -3.43 21.72 0.51
N TYR A 246 -2.40 21.69 -0.33
CA TYR A 246 -1.18 20.96 -0.01
C TYR A 246 -0.44 21.51 1.22
N LEU A 247 -0.58 22.79 1.53
CA LEU A 247 0.10 23.45 2.63
C LEU A 247 -0.66 23.34 3.97
N LEU A 248 -1.98 23.08 3.93
CA LEU A 248 -2.83 23.06 5.12
C LEU A 248 -2.48 21.98 6.14
N PRO A 249 -2.17 20.73 5.76
CA PRO A 249 -1.85 19.67 6.73
C PRO A 249 -0.56 19.88 7.52
N ASN A 250 0.30 20.79 7.09
CA ASN A 250 1.61 21.05 7.72
C ASN A 250 1.59 22.08 8.84
N LEU A 251 0.43 22.68 9.15
CA LEU A 251 0.32 23.78 10.11
C LEU A 251 0.14 23.32 11.56
N TYR A 252 -0.27 22.06 11.80
CA TYR A 252 -0.53 21.53 13.13
C TYR A 252 0.07 20.13 13.28
N GLY A 253 1.01 19.95 14.20
CA GLY A 253 1.49 18.61 14.55
C GLY A 253 2.74 18.58 15.43
N SER A 254 2.90 17.48 16.19
CA SER A 254 4.09 17.20 16.98
C SER A 254 5.36 17.26 16.13
N LYS A 255 6.49 17.63 16.74
CA LYS A 255 7.79 17.67 16.05
C LYS A 255 8.26 16.29 15.59
N MET A 256 7.72 15.18 16.15
CA MET A 256 8.05 13.81 15.75
C MET A 256 7.10 13.29 14.69
N LEU A 257 7.64 12.56 13.71
CA LEU A 257 6.89 11.95 12.63
C LEU A 257 7.01 10.42 12.71
N ALA A 258 5.87 9.75 12.80
CA ALA A 258 5.79 8.30 12.74
C ALA A 258 5.47 7.81 11.31
N GLY A 259 6.02 6.65 10.95
CA GLY A 259 5.65 5.91 9.74
C GLY A 259 4.96 4.60 10.12
N PHE A 260 3.76 4.37 9.60
CA PHE A 260 2.99 3.17 9.90
C PHE A 260 2.52 2.50 8.62
N THR A 261 2.49 1.15 8.62
CA THR A 261 1.91 0.44 7.48
C THR A 261 0.38 0.62 7.44
N PRO A 262 -0.26 0.51 6.25
CA PRO A 262 -1.71 0.58 6.14
C PRO A 262 -2.42 -0.41 7.07
N GLU A 263 -1.86 -1.63 7.22
CA GLU A 263 -2.41 -2.66 8.09
C GLU A 263 -2.35 -2.23 9.57
N PHE A 264 -1.20 -1.71 10.02
CA PHE A 264 -0.99 -1.28 11.40
C PHE A 264 -1.93 -0.14 11.83
N MET A 265 -2.25 0.77 10.90
CA MET A 265 -3.12 1.93 11.18
C MET A 265 -4.54 1.57 11.58
N GLY A 266 -5.10 0.48 11.08
CA GLY A 266 -6.50 0.11 11.28
C GLY A 266 -6.75 -1.02 12.27
N ARG A 267 -5.72 -1.50 12.98
CA ARG A 267 -5.82 -2.65 13.87
C ARG A 267 -5.98 -2.23 15.33
N GLU A 268 -6.74 -3.01 16.11
CA GLU A 268 -6.85 -2.85 17.57
C GLU A 268 -5.53 -3.17 18.29
N ASP A 269 -4.70 -4.02 17.73
CA ASP A 269 -3.31 -4.28 18.13
C ASP A 269 -2.31 -3.51 17.27
N GLY A 270 -2.70 -2.34 16.81
CA GLY A 270 -1.90 -1.39 16.05
C GLY A 270 -2.12 0.03 16.55
N TYR A 271 -2.23 0.98 15.61
CA TYR A 271 -2.35 2.39 15.98
C TYR A 271 -3.64 2.70 16.76
N LEU A 272 -4.77 2.02 16.45
CA LEU A 272 -6.01 2.19 17.21
C LEU A 272 -5.84 1.78 18.68
N GLY A 273 -5.16 0.66 18.94
CA GLY A 273 -4.85 0.23 20.31
C GLY A 273 -3.87 1.16 21.01
N LEU A 274 -2.87 1.69 20.29
CA LEU A 274 -1.94 2.69 20.84
C LEU A 274 -2.69 3.96 21.28
N GLN A 275 -3.64 4.44 20.49
CA GLN A 275 -4.45 5.59 20.87
C GLN A 275 -5.34 5.28 22.08
N LYS A 276 -6.00 4.12 22.09
CA LYS A 276 -6.97 3.72 23.12
C LYS A 276 -6.31 3.40 24.47
N VAL A 277 -5.20 2.66 24.45
CA VAL A 277 -4.55 2.13 25.67
C VAL A 277 -3.45 3.06 26.20
N TYR A 278 -2.64 3.60 25.29
CA TYR A 278 -1.55 4.51 25.65
C TYR A 278 -1.95 5.99 25.58
N GLY A 279 -3.06 6.32 24.89
CA GLY A 279 -3.38 7.71 24.55
C GLY A 279 -2.35 8.32 23.61
N LEU A 280 -1.65 7.48 22.82
CA LEU A 280 -0.59 7.93 21.93
C LEU A 280 -1.20 8.62 20.70
N ASP A 281 -1.04 9.94 20.62
CA ASP A 281 -1.36 10.73 19.43
C ASP A 281 -0.07 11.32 18.87
N ILE A 282 0.40 10.74 17.78
CA ILE A 282 1.62 11.14 17.09
C ILE A 282 1.32 11.48 15.63
N ARG A 283 1.91 12.57 15.14
CA ARG A 283 1.86 12.86 13.70
C ARG A 283 2.38 11.68 12.92
N ASN A 284 1.58 11.14 12.01
CA ASN A 284 1.94 9.93 11.29
C ASN A 284 1.69 10.03 9.79
N VAL A 285 2.38 9.18 9.04
CA VAL A 285 2.19 8.96 7.61
C VAL A 285 2.02 7.47 7.37
N VAL A 286 1.11 7.14 6.47
CA VAL A 286 0.95 5.76 5.99
C VAL A 286 1.99 5.51 4.92
N ILE A 287 2.78 4.44 5.09
CA ILE A 287 3.92 4.13 4.23
C ILE A 287 4.09 2.63 4.08
N SER A 288 4.56 2.21 2.91
CA SER A 288 4.86 0.80 2.67
C SER A 288 6.06 0.33 3.49
N ASP A 289 5.96 -0.91 4.00
CA ASP A 289 7.03 -1.58 4.74
C ASP A 289 8.37 -1.59 3.99
N ALA A 290 8.34 -1.73 2.66
CA ALA A 290 9.53 -1.81 1.82
C ALA A 290 10.47 -0.58 1.94
N VAL A 291 9.93 0.60 2.25
CA VAL A 291 10.69 1.85 2.32
C VAL A 291 10.76 2.46 3.72
N MET A 292 9.91 2.02 4.63
CA MET A 292 9.72 2.59 5.96
C MET A 292 11.00 2.52 6.82
N TYR A 293 11.66 1.37 6.87
CA TYR A 293 12.89 1.18 7.66
C TYR A 293 14.04 2.06 7.15
N LYS A 294 14.19 2.16 5.82
CA LYS A 294 15.19 3.05 5.23
C LYS A 294 14.89 4.51 5.54
N ALA A 295 13.63 4.91 5.50
CA ALA A 295 13.20 6.26 5.86
C ALA A 295 13.48 6.60 7.33
N ALA A 296 13.33 5.64 8.24
CA ALA A 296 13.73 5.80 9.64
C ALA A 296 15.25 5.97 9.78
N TYR A 297 16.03 5.13 9.09
CA TYR A 297 17.49 5.24 9.06
C TYR A 297 17.96 6.60 8.52
N GLU A 298 17.36 7.08 7.44
CA GLU A 298 17.65 8.39 6.82
C GLU A 298 17.10 9.59 7.62
N LYS A 299 16.63 9.37 8.85
CA LYS A 299 16.10 10.42 9.77
C LYS A 299 14.88 11.18 9.21
N LYS A 300 14.15 10.57 8.25
CA LYS A 300 12.89 11.12 7.70
C LYS A 300 11.68 10.72 8.53
N LEU A 301 11.79 9.65 9.30
CA LEU A 301 10.82 9.18 10.29
C LEU A 301 11.53 9.02 11.63
N ASP A 302 10.82 9.30 12.70
CA ASP A 302 11.33 9.18 14.07
C ASP A 302 10.95 7.86 14.70
N VAL A 303 9.73 7.43 14.48
CA VAL A 303 9.13 6.19 14.98
C VAL A 303 8.54 5.43 13.81
N ILE A 304 8.65 4.11 13.82
CA ILE A 304 8.01 3.26 12.82
C ILE A 304 7.30 2.08 13.49
N SER A 305 6.25 1.56 12.83
CA SER A 305 5.74 0.22 13.13
C SER A 305 6.62 -0.82 12.45
N GLY A 306 6.68 -2.02 13.01
CA GLY A 306 7.39 -3.11 12.37
C GLY A 306 7.19 -4.41 13.14
N TYR A 307 8.07 -5.38 12.90
CA TYR A 307 7.97 -6.71 13.46
C TYR A 307 9.21 -7.04 14.31
N SER A 308 9.01 -7.68 15.45
CA SER A 308 10.08 -7.94 16.44
C SER A 308 11.20 -8.86 15.93
N THR A 309 10.97 -9.64 14.88
CA THR A 309 11.97 -10.53 14.26
C THR A 309 12.53 -9.98 12.94
N ASP A 310 12.23 -8.72 12.59
CA ASP A 310 12.66 -8.13 11.33
C ASP A 310 14.20 -7.95 11.27
N GLY A 311 14.83 -8.52 10.25
CA GLY A 311 16.28 -8.45 10.07
C GLY A 311 16.82 -7.03 9.87
N ARG A 312 15.98 -6.10 9.41
CA ARG A 312 16.32 -4.69 9.19
C ARG A 312 16.53 -3.92 10.50
N LEU A 313 16.06 -4.44 11.65
CA LEU A 313 16.40 -3.91 12.98
C LEU A 313 17.91 -3.84 13.19
N LYS A 314 18.60 -4.95 12.88
CA LYS A 314 20.04 -5.04 12.96
C LYS A 314 20.72 -4.17 11.88
N ALA A 315 20.21 -4.19 10.67
CA ALA A 315 20.77 -3.47 9.52
C ALA A 315 20.78 -1.95 9.71
N PHE A 316 19.75 -1.40 10.33
CA PHE A 316 19.54 0.05 10.46
C PHE A 316 19.71 0.57 11.89
N ASP A 317 20.26 -0.25 12.79
CA ASP A 317 20.45 0.05 14.22
C ASP A 317 19.20 0.63 14.88
N LEU A 318 18.09 -0.06 14.67
CA LEU A 318 16.81 0.27 15.29
C LEU A 318 16.65 -0.48 16.62
N VAL A 319 15.90 0.10 17.53
CA VAL A 319 15.53 -0.49 18.82
C VAL A 319 14.01 -0.61 18.90
N VAL A 320 13.55 -1.74 19.37
CA VAL A 320 12.14 -1.98 19.70
C VAL A 320 11.82 -1.29 21.02
N LEU A 321 10.74 -0.51 21.06
CA LEU A 321 10.20 0.06 22.29
C LEU A 321 9.41 -0.99 23.04
N ASN A 322 9.62 -1.07 24.36
CA ASN A 322 8.89 -2.02 25.20
C ASN A 322 7.39 -1.70 25.24
N ASP A 323 6.56 -2.70 24.95
CA ASP A 323 5.11 -2.64 25.09
C ASP A 323 4.72 -2.89 26.56
N ASP A 324 4.88 -1.88 27.39
CA ASP A 324 4.70 -1.94 28.83
C ASP A 324 3.22 -2.06 29.29
N LYS A 325 2.26 -1.90 28.38
CA LYS A 325 0.82 -2.14 28.62
C LYS A 325 0.26 -3.34 27.87
N GLY A 326 1.07 -4.04 27.08
CA GLY A 326 0.72 -5.33 26.47
C GLY A 326 -0.38 -5.29 25.43
N ILE A 327 -0.35 -4.33 24.49
CA ILE A 327 -1.35 -4.27 23.41
C ILE A 327 -1.08 -5.29 22.30
N PHE A 328 0.16 -5.76 22.15
CA PHE A 328 0.52 -6.71 21.12
C PHE A 328 0.37 -8.15 21.64
N PRO A 329 -0.60 -8.91 21.13
CA PRO A 329 -0.74 -10.32 21.52
C PRO A 329 0.42 -11.16 20.96
N PRO A 330 0.61 -12.39 21.43
CA PRO A 330 1.56 -13.33 20.84
C PRO A 330 1.25 -13.69 19.39
N TYR A 331 2.29 -13.68 18.54
CA TYR A 331 2.24 -14.00 17.12
C TYR A 331 3.15 -15.18 16.77
N TYR A 332 2.89 -16.34 17.39
CA TYR A 332 3.61 -17.55 17.06
C TYR A 332 3.19 -18.09 15.70
N VAL A 333 4.17 -18.37 14.85
CA VAL A 333 3.91 -18.93 13.52
C VAL A 333 3.76 -20.44 13.57
N ALA A 334 2.78 -20.95 12.84
CA ALA A 334 2.57 -22.40 12.65
C ALA A 334 2.05 -22.70 11.24
N PRO A 335 2.30 -23.92 10.71
CA PRO A 335 1.67 -24.35 9.47
C PRO A 335 0.16 -24.48 9.65
N VAL A 336 -0.62 -23.90 8.74
CA VAL A 336 -2.07 -24.09 8.64
C VAL A 336 -2.36 -24.87 7.38
N ILE A 337 -3.01 -26.03 7.53
CA ILE A 337 -3.22 -26.99 6.45
C ILE A 337 -4.68 -27.44 6.39
N ARG A 338 -5.18 -27.76 5.21
CA ARG A 338 -6.51 -28.33 5.03
C ARG A 338 -6.53 -29.77 5.57
N GLU A 339 -7.55 -30.13 6.36
CA GLU A 339 -7.64 -31.44 6.99
C GLU A 339 -7.74 -32.59 5.98
N GLU A 340 -8.43 -32.37 4.85
CA GLU A 340 -8.51 -33.37 3.78
C GLU A 340 -7.14 -33.73 3.18
N VAL A 341 -6.19 -32.78 3.21
CA VAL A 341 -4.82 -33.03 2.75
C VAL A 341 -4.07 -33.94 3.73
N LEU A 342 -4.25 -33.73 5.03
CA LEU A 342 -3.67 -34.61 6.06
C LEU A 342 -4.33 -36.01 6.06
N GLN A 343 -5.63 -36.10 5.78
CA GLN A 343 -6.30 -37.39 5.60
C GLN A 343 -5.72 -38.15 4.42
N LYS A 344 -5.45 -37.44 3.30
CA LYS A 344 -4.85 -38.02 2.09
C LYS A 344 -3.37 -38.37 2.26
N TYR A 345 -2.63 -37.55 3.01
CA TYR A 345 -1.18 -37.66 3.21
C TYR A 345 -0.82 -37.55 4.70
N PRO A 346 -1.12 -38.57 5.55
CA PRO A 346 -0.94 -38.46 7.02
C PRO A 346 0.50 -38.21 7.46
N ALA A 347 1.49 -38.64 6.68
CA ALA A 347 2.90 -38.42 6.98
C ALA A 347 3.30 -36.94 7.03
N LEU A 348 2.54 -36.04 6.35
CA LEU A 348 2.84 -34.61 6.30
C LEU A 348 2.81 -33.95 7.68
N GLU A 349 1.93 -34.36 8.57
CA GLU A 349 1.87 -33.81 9.93
C GLU A 349 3.22 -33.94 10.65
N ASN A 350 3.82 -35.15 10.61
CA ASN A 350 5.12 -35.40 11.21
C ASN A 350 6.23 -34.59 10.49
N VAL A 351 6.17 -34.47 9.16
CA VAL A 351 7.16 -33.73 8.37
C VAL A 351 7.13 -32.26 8.72
N PHE A 352 5.96 -31.61 8.78
CA PHE A 352 5.83 -30.21 9.16
C PHE A 352 6.27 -29.96 10.61
N ASN A 353 5.95 -30.88 11.52
CA ASN A 353 6.30 -30.75 12.92
C ASN A 353 7.80 -30.95 13.20
N GLN A 354 8.62 -31.38 12.22
CA GLN A 354 10.09 -31.45 12.38
C GLN A 354 10.71 -30.07 12.65
N LEU A 355 10.07 -28.98 12.20
CA LEU A 355 10.58 -27.61 12.42
C LEU A 355 10.14 -27.02 13.77
N ALA A 356 9.22 -27.68 14.49
CA ALA A 356 8.65 -27.17 15.73
C ALA A 356 9.71 -26.99 16.83
N GLY A 357 9.82 -25.77 17.37
CA GLY A 357 10.73 -25.44 18.46
C GLY A 357 12.20 -25.20 18.04
N TYR A 358 12.57 -25.37 16.77
CA TYR A 358 13.96 -25.17 16.31
C TYR A 358 14.34 -23.72 16.09
N ILE A 359 13.39 -22.84 15.85
CA ILE A 359 13.64 -21.44 15.54
C ILE A 359 13.08 -20.56 16.66
N ASN A 360 13.95 -19.86 17.37
CA ASN A 360 13.58 -18.79 18.31
C ASN A 360 13.65 -17.41 17.63
N ASP A 361 13.26 -16.34 18.35
CA ASP A 361 13.23 -14.97 17.82
C ASP A 361 14.60 -14.51 17.29
N SER A 362 15.69 -14.83 18.00
CA SER A 362 17.05 -14.45 17.60
C SER A 362 17.49 -15.15 16.31
N ILE A 363 17.20 -16.46 16.20
CA ILE A 363 17.50 -17.24 15.00
C ILE A 363 16.71 -16.67 13.81
N MET A 364 15.41 -16.40 14.01
CA MET A 364 14.58 -15.87 12.92
C MET A 364 15.02 -14.48 12.47
N THR A 365 15.42 -13.62 13.42
CA THR A 365 15.99 -12.30 13.10
C THR A 365 17.26 -12.42 12.25
N GLU A 366 18.13 -13.39 12.54
CA GLU A 366 19.35 -13.63 11.75
C GLU A 366 19.01 -14.16 10.33
N LEU A 367 18.07 -15.10 10.22
CA LEU A 367 17.63 -15.62 8.92
C LEU A 367 17.01 -14.50 8.06
N ASN A 368 16.17 -13.68 8.67
CA ASN A 368 15.56 -12.50 8.02
C ASN A 368 16.63 -11.49 7.60
N TYR A 369 17.66 -11.23 8.43
CA TYR A 369 18.78 -10.34 8.10
C TYR A 369 19.53 -10.83 6.84
N ARG A 370 19.75 -12.13 6.73
CA ARG A 370 20.42 -12.73 5.57
C ARG A 370 19.62 -12.52 4.28
N VAL A 371 18.30 -12.62 4.32
CA VAL A 371 17.44 -12.42 3.14
C VAL A 371 17.21 -10.94 2.87
N ASP A 372 16.75 -10.17 3.86
CA ASP A 372 16.24 -8.81 3.65
C ASP A 372 17.38 -7.81 3.42
N TYR A 373 18.52 -7.99 4.11
CA TYR A 373 19.66 -7.06 4.02
C TYR A 373 20.83 -7.60 3.21
N LEU A 374 21.30 -8.83 3.49
CA LEU A 374 22.41 -9.43 2.74
C LEU A 374 22.00 -9.96 1.36
N LYS A 375 20.70 -9.91 1.03
CA LYS A 375 20.14 -10.30 -0.28
C LYS A 375 20.44 -11.75 -0.69
N GLN A 376 20.63 -12.63 0.29
CA GLN A 376 20.75 -14.07 0.02
C GLN A 376 19.37 -14.62 -0.38
N SER A 377 19.34 -15.63 -1.24
CA SER A 377 18.05 -16.22 -1.61
C SER A 377 17.43 -16.95 -0.42
N PRO A 378 16.09 -16.89 -0.24
CA PRO A 378 15.40 -17.61 0.82
C PRO A 378 15.69 -19.11 0.82
N GLU A 379 15.83 -19.71 -0.38
CA GLU A 379 16.16 -21.13 -0.56
C GLU A 379 17.53 -21.46 0.02
N LYS A 380 18.54 -20.61 -0.25
CA LYS A 380 19.90 -20.80 0.29
C LYS A 380 19.89 -20.71 1.81
N VAL A 381 19.24 -19.67 2.35
CA VAL A 381 19.15 -19.45 3.81
C VAL A 381 18.42 -20.60 4.50
N ALA A 382 17.31 -21.07 3.91
CA ALA A 382 16.57 -22.22 4.41
C ALA A 382 17.40 -23.52 4.38
N LYS A 383 18.11 -23.78 3.27
CA LYS A 383 18.97 -24.97 3.13
C LYS A 383 20.11 -24.96 4.15
N ASP A 384 20.83 -23.85 4.26
CA ASP A 384 21.94 -23.70 5.19
C ASP A 384 21.46 -24.01 6.64
N PHE A 385 20.32 -23.41 7.06
CA PHE A 385 19.75 -23.65 8.38
C PHE A 385 19.35 -25.12 8.59
N LEU A 386 18.63 -25.72 7.64
CA LEU A 386 18.21 -27.13 7.77
C LEU A 386 19.41 -28.08 7.81
N MET A 387 20.50 -27.78 7.10
CA MET A 387 21.75 -28.56 7.16
C MET A 387 22.42 -28.41 8.54
N GLU A 388 22.51 -27.19 9.07
CA GLU A 388 23.05 -26.89 10.39
C GLU A 388 22.29 -27.63 11.50
N GLN A 389 20.96 -27.72 11.38
CA GLN A 389 20.11 -28.42 12.34
C GLN A 389 19.97 -29.95 12.06
N SER A 390 20.69 -30.49 11.06
CA SER A 390 20.61 -31.89 10.64
C SER A 390 19.20 -32.35 10.19
N LEU A 391 18.37 -31.40 9.73
CA LEU A 391 17.01 -31.65 9.24
C LEU A 391 16.95 -31.79 7.71
N TYR A 392 17.99 -31.35 6.99
CA TYR A 392 18.02 -31.45 5.54
C TYR A 392 18.24 -32.90 5.09
N LYS A 393 17.44 -33.33 4.12
CA LYS A 393 17.63 -34.58 3.39
C LYS A 393 17.54 -34.32 1.89
N GLU A 394 18.30 -35.06 1.11
CA GLU A 394 18.21 -34.96 -0.35
C GLU A 394 16.80 -35.35 -0.84
N PRO A 395 16.29 -34.64 -1.88
CA PRO A 395 14.95 -34.91 -2.41
C PRO A 395 14.80 -36.37 -2.87
N GLN A 396 13.67 -36.97 -2.51
CA GLN A 396 13.26 -38.30 -2.98
C GLN A 396 12.60 -38.22 -4.37
N ASN A 397 12.44 -39.35 -5.03
CA ASN A 397 11.70 -39.46 -6.29
C ASN A 397 10.23 -39.07 -6.08
N ALA A 398 9.80 -38.04 -6.79
CA ALA A 398 8.49 -37.41 -6.61
C ALA A 398 7.43 -38.07 -7.53
N ASN A 399 6.73 -39.10 -7.00
CA ASN A 399 5.67 -39.84 -7.71
C ASN A 399 4.36 -39.96 -6.91
N GLY A 400 4.31 -39.36 -5.72
CA GLY A 400 3.20 -39.55 -4.75
C GLY A 400 2.10 -38.48 -4.83
N GLY A 401 2.17 -37.54 -5.74
CA GLY A 401 1.22 -36.42 -5.86
C GLY A 401 1.86 -35.07 -5.55
N THR A 402 1.07 -34.00 -5.59
CA THR A 402 1.57 -32.62 -5.44
C THR A 402 0.94 -31.93 -4.25
N ILE A 403 1.76 -31.26 -3.43
CA ILE A 403 1.35 -30.36 -2.36
C ILE A 403 1.64 -28.92 -2.79
N ARG A 404 0.65 -28.04 -2.62
CA ARG A 404 0.73 -26.61 -2.99
C ARG A 404 0.94 -25.79 -1.72
N ILE A 405 2.09 -25.17 -1.57
CA ILE A 405 2.43 -24.34 -0.41
C ILE A 405 2.32 -22.87 -0.81
N GLY A 406 1.53 -22.09 -0.08
CA GLY A 406 1.43 -20.65 -0.24
C GLY A 406 2.35 -19.86 0.69
N SER A 407 2.60 -18.58 0.37
CA SER A 407 3.23 -17.65 1.29
C SER A 407 2.70 -16.22 1.14
N LYS A 408 2.78 -15.45 2.23
CA LYS A 408 2.65 -14.00 2.18
C LYS A 408 3.87 -13.36 1.49
N ILE A 409 3.81 -12.03 1.26
CA ILE A 409 4.78 -11.29 0.43
C ILE A 409 5.91 -10.67 1.28
N PHE A 410 6.63 -11.46 2.08
CA PHE A 410 7.80 -10.99 2.82
C PHE A 410 8.81 -12.10 3.13
N GLY A 411 10.07 -11.72 3.41
CA GLY A 411 11.24 -12.60 3.48
C GLY A 411 11.07 -13.82 4.38
N GLU A 412 10.58 -13.64 5.61
CA GLU A 412 10.34 -14.70 6.58
C GLU A 412 9.43 -15.81 6.04
N GLN A 413 8.36 -15.43 5.36
CA GLN A 413 7.44 -16.37 4.74
C GLN A 413 8.08 -17.17 3.60
N TYR A 414 8.96 -16.54 2.84
CA TYR A 414 9.71 -17.22 1.78
C TYR A 414 10.72 -18.23 2.36
N ILE A 415 11.39 -17.87 3.48
CA ILE A 415 12.29 -18.78 4.19
C ILE A 415 11.54 -19.99 4.70
N LEU A 416 10.41 -19.80 5.43
CA LEU A 416 9.59 -20.88 5.97
C LEU A 416 9.04 -21.78 4.85
N THR A 417 8.53 -21.19 3.76
CA THR A 417 8.03 -21.96 2.62
C THR A 417 9.12 -22.80 1.98
N SER A 418 10.34 -22.27 1.87
CA SER A 418 11.51 -23.00 1.36
C SER A 418 11.91 -24.14 2.29
N MET A 419 11.91 -23.92 3.62
CA MET A 419 12.15 -24.98 4.62
C MET A 419 11.13 -26.11 4.49
N TYR A 420 9.84 -25.81 4.50
CA TYR A 420 8.80 -26.81 4.35
C TYR A 420 8.86 -27.53 3.01
N THR A 421 9.19 -26.84 1.93
CA THR A 421 9.41 -27.47 0.62
C THR A 421 10.52 -28.53 0.67
N MET A 422 11.65 -28.21 1.31
CA MET A 422 12.78 -29.12 1.45
C MET A 422 12.47 -30.28 2.37
N LEU A 423 11.80 -30.04 3.50
CA LEU A 423 11.38 -31.08 4.43
C LEU A 423 10.43 -32.08 3.77
N ILE A 424 9.45 -31.63 2.99
CA ILE A 424 8.52 -32.51 2.27
C ILE A 424 9.28 -33.35 1.24
N ARG A 425 10.10 -32.70 0.40
CA ARG A 425 10.85 -33.40 -0.66
C ARG A 425 11.86 -34.41 -0.12
N GLY A 426 12.48 -34.11 1.02
CA GLY A 426 13.46 -35.00 1.66
C GLY A 426 12.84 -36.16 2.47
N ASN A 427 11.62 -36.02 2.93
CA ASN A 427 10.98 -37.02 3.81
C ASN A 427 9.77 -37.73 3.17
N THR A 428 9.38 -37.34 1.94
CA THR A 428 8.24 -37.94 1.22
C THR A 428 8.53 -38.04 -0.27
N ASN A 429 7.73 -38.82 -0.98
CA ASN A 429 7.73 -38.90 -2.43
C ASN A 429 6.79 -37.88 -3.10
N LEU A 430 6.38 -36.81 -2.38
CA LEU A 430 5.47 -35.79 -2.90
C LEU A 430 6.23 -34.71 -3.66
N GLN A 431 5.62 -34.21 -4.74
CA GLN A 431 6.02 -32.99 -5.39
C GLN A 431 5.56 -31.79 -4.57
N VAL A 432 6.30 -30.68 -4.63
CA VAL A 432 5.89 -29.42 -4.00
C VAL A 432 5.81 -28.31 -5.05
N ALA A 433 4.62 -27.72 -5.17
CA ALA A 433 4.37 -26.52 -5.94
C ALA A 433 4.31 -25.32 -4.99
N ALA A 434 5.42 -24.61 -4.83
CA ALA A 434 5.48 -23.40 -4.00
C ALA A 434 4.86 -22.22 -4.76
N LYS A 435 3.83 -21.59 -4.18
CA LYS A 435 3.17 -20.38 -4.66
C LYS A 435 3.50 -19.23 -3.71
N THR A 436 4.70 -18.71 -3.85
CA THR A 436 5.21 -17.63 -2.99
C THR A 436 4.70 -16.26 -3.40
N GLY A 437 4.60 -15.32 -2.43
CA GLY A 437 4.27 -13.94 -2.72
C GLY A 437 2.82 -13.71 -3.16
N LEU A 438 1.87 -14.49 -2.67
CA LEU A 438 0.45 -14.34 -3.02
C LEU A 438 -0.13 -12.99 -2.59
N GLY A 439 0.40 -12.40 -1.52
CA GLY A 439 -0.08 -11.13 -0.96
C GLY A 439 -0.14 -11.14 0.57
N GLY A 440 -1.11 -10.41 1.14
CA GLY A 440 -1.34 -10.36 2.58
C GLY A 440 -2.20 -11.52 3.09
N THR A 441 -2.52 -11.48 4.38
CA THR A 441 -3.28 -12.50 5.12
C THR A 441 -4.55 -12.95 4.39
N LYS A 442 -5.38 -11.99 3.94
CA LYS A 442 -6.65 -12.29 3.27
C LYS A 442 -6.47 -13.13 2.01
N ILE A 443 -5.51 -12.78 1.17
CA ILE A 443 -5.28 -13.47 -0.11
C ILE A 443 -4.79 -14.89 0.14
N CYS A 444 -3.86 -15.10 1.08
CA CYS A 444 -3.38 -16.44 1.44
C CYS A 444 -4.48 -17.29 2.06
N PHE A 445 -5.28 -16.72 2.96
CA PHE A 445 -6.39 -17.40 3.60
C PHE A 445 -7.48 -17.81 2.60
N ASP A 446 -7.87 -16.89 1.69
CA ASP A 446 -8.81 -17.21 0.63
C ASP A 446 -8.28 -18.29 -0.33
N ALA A 447 -6.99 -18.23 -0.67
CA ALA A 447 -6.37 -19.26 -1.50
C ALA A 447 -6.41 -20.65 -0.81
N LEU A 448 -6.23 -20.71 0.51
CA LEU A 448 -6.33 -21.95 1.29
C LEU A 448 -7.77 -22.49 1.34
N THR A 449 -8.73 -21.64 1.69
CA THR A 449 -10.14 -22.03 1.81
C THR A 449 -10.80 -22.33 0.46
N ASN A 450 -10.31 -21.75 -0.64
CA ASN A 450 -10.76 -22.03 -2.01
C ASN A 450 -9.93 -23.12 -2.72
N ASN A 451 -9.20 -23.95 -1.97
CA ASN A 451 -8.44 -25.10 -2.51
C ASN A 451 -7.38 -24.73 -3.57
N GLN A 452 -6.89 -23.48 -3.58
CA GLN A 452 -5.82 -23.05 -4.49
C GLN A 452 -4.42 -23.35 -3.96
N ILE A 453 -4.28 -23.41 -2.64
CA ILE A 453 -3.12 -23.92 -1.92
C ILE A 453 -3.59 -24.94 -0.87
N ASP A 454 -2.67 -25.78 -0.38
CA ASP A 454 -2.96 -26.83 0.58
C ASP A 454 -2.54 -26.43 2.00
N MET A 455 -1.52 -25.56 2.12
CA MET A 455 -0.93 -25.10 3.37
C MET A 455 -0.24 -23.74 3.16
N TYR A 456 -0.18 -22.92 4.22
CA TYR A 456 0.75 -21.80 4.35
C TYR A 456 1.10 -21.54 5.83
N PRO A 457 2.25 -20.89 6.16
CA PRO A 457 2.57 -20.46 7.52
C PRO A 457 1.70 -19.25 7.91
N GLU A 458 0.99 -19.34 9.05
CA GLU A 458 0.18 -18.24 9.58
C GLU A 458 0.52 -17.96 11.05
N TYR A 459 0.22 -16.76 11.52
CA TYR A 459 0.53 -16.27 12.86
C TYR A 459 -0.71 -16.28 13.75
N THR A 460 -0.57 -16.76 14.99
CA THR A 460 -1.69 -16.90 15.94
C THR A 460 -2.41 -15.58 16.21
N GLY A 461 -1.69 -14.48 16.39
CA GLY A 461 -2.28 -13.14 16.58
C GLY A 461 -3.04 -12.66 15.35
N THR A 462 -2.51 -12.88 14.15
CA THR A 462 -3.21 -12.56 12.89
C THR A 462 -4.49 -13.38 12.72
N ALA A 463 -4.41 -14.69 12.99
CA ALA A 463 -5.57 -15.57 12.95
C ALA A 463 -6.66 -15.12 13.93
N LEU A 464 -6.26 -14.79 15.16
CA LEU A 464 -7.15 -14.32 16.22
C LEU A 464 -7.88 -13.03 15.85
N LEU A 465 -7.13 -12.02 15.41
CA LEU A 465 -7.64 -10.65 15.29
C LEU A 465 -8.15 -10.32 13.88
N VAL A 466 -7.51 -10.85 12.83
CA VAL A 466 -7.84 -10.49 11.43
C VAL A 466 -8.76 -11.52 10.79
N ILE A 467 -8.48 -12.81 10.95
CA ILE A 467 -9.26 -13.87 10.29
C ILE A 467 -10.53 -14.19 11.08
N LEU A 468 -10.39 -14.46 12.38
CA LEU A 468 -11.52 -14.79 13.26
C LEU A 468 -12.27 -13.55 13.74
N GLN A 469 -11.65 -12.37 13.68
CA GLN A 469 -12.21 -11.10 14.17
C GLN A 469 -12.74 -11.24 15.61
N THR A 470 -11.93 -11.85 16.47
CA THR A 470 -12.32 -12.19 17.84
C THR A 470 -12.62 -10.92 18.64
N PRO A 471 -13.77 -10.84 19.34
CA PRO A 471 -14.12 -9.67 20.15
C PRO A 471 -13.05 -9.35 21.19
N GLY A 472 -12.78 -8.05 21.41
CA GLY A 472 -11.74 -7.59 22.34
C GLY A 472 -11.88 -8.13 23.77
N SER A 473 -13.11 -8.35 24.27
CA SER A 473 -13.37 -8.98 25.57
C SER A 473 -12.84 -10.41 25.65
N ALA A 474 -13.00 -11.19 24.59
CA ALA A 474 -12.50 -12.56 24.52
C ALA A 474 -10.95 -12.57 24.40
N VAL A 475 -10.37 -11.63 23.67
CA VAL A 475 -8.91 -11.46 23.58
C VAL A 475 -8.32 -11.12 24.94
N MET A 476 -8.92 -10.18 25.67
CA MET A 476 -8.49 -9.78 27.02
C MET A 476 -8.56 -10.97 28.01
N ALA A 477 -9.58 -11.83 27.89
CA ALA A 477 -9.71 -13.01 28.75
C ALA A 477 -8.58 -14.03 28.57
N MET A 478 -7.90 -14.01 27.42
CA MET A 478 -6.74 -14.87 27.17
C MET A 478 -5.46 -14.34 27.82
N ASN A 479 -5.45 -13.07 28.25
CA ASN A 479 -4.38 -12.41 29.01
C ASN A 479 -2.98 -12.60 28.39
N GLY A 480 -2.85 -12.52 27.05
CA GLY A 480 -1.59 -12.72 26.34
C GLY A 480 -0.98 -14.12 26.44
N ASN A 481 -1.71 -15.08 27.01
CA ASN A 481 -1.21 -16.46 27.17
C ASN A 481 -1.18 -17.15 25.79
N LYS A 482 0.02 -17.53 25.36
CA LYS A 482 0.27 -18.11 24.02
C LYS A 482 -0.44 -19.44 23.80
N GLU A 483 -0.52 -20.28 24.82
CA GLU A 483 -1.18 -21.59 24.76
C GLU A 483 -2.69 -21.40 24.59
N LYS A 484 -3.33 -20.57 25.41
CA LYS A 484 -4.76 -20.28 25.30
C LYS A 484 -5.13 -19.69 23.93
N ILE A 485 -4.29 -18.80 23.39
CA ILE A 485 -4.51 -18.21 22.06
C ILE A 485 -4.39 -19.28 20.98
N TYR A 486 -3.35 -20.12 21.05
CA TYR A 486 -3.16 -21.20 20.09
C TYR A 486 -4.34 -22.19 20.10
N ASP A 487 -4.75 -22.66 21.28
CA ASP A 487 -5.87 -23.61 21.43
C ASP A 487 -7.18 -23.03 20.92
N TYR A 488 -7.44 -21.74 21.21
CA TYR A 488 -8.62 -21.05 20.70
C TYR A 488 -8.62 -20.95 19.18
N VAL A 489 -7.50 -20.51 18.59
CA VAL A 489 -7.36 -20.39 17.14
C VAL A 489 -7.50 -21.74 16.47
N GLN A 490 -6.82 -22.77 16.96
CA GLN A 490 -6.89 -24.14 16.44
C GLN A 490 -8.33 -24.67 16.43
N SER A 491 -9.04 -24.57 17.56
CA SER A 491 -10.43 -25.02 17.68
C SER A 491 -11.34 -24.29 16.70
N ARG A 492 -11.23 -22.95 16.62
CA ARG A 492 -12.08 -22.15 15.72
C ARG A 492 -11.80 -22.37 14.24
N PHE A 493 -10.54 -22.62 13.86
CA PHE A 493 -10.19 -22.94 12.48
C PHE A 493 -10.69 -24.32 12.07
N HIS A 494 -10.61 -25.29 12.96
CA HIS A 494 -11.19 -26.62 12.76
C HIS A 494 -12.71 -26.52 12.55
N GLU A 495 -13.43 -25.88 13.50
CA GLU A 495 -14.88 -25.77 13.49
C GLU A 495 -15.44 -25.01 12.27
N LYS A 496 -14.80 -23.88 11.92
CA LYS A 496 -15.34 -22.98 10.90
C LYS A 496 -14.87 -23.29 9.47
N TYR A 497 -13.66 -23.82 9.33
CA TYR A 497 -12.99 -23.89 8.04
C TYR A 497 -12.45 -25.27 7.67
N SER A 498 -12.52 -26.27 8.57
CA SER A 498 -11.88 -27.58 8.39
C SER A 498 -10.38 -27.47 8.11
N LEU A 499 -9.73 -26.58 8.85
CA LEU A 499 -8.31 -26.29 8.78
C LEU A 499 -7.63 -26.72 10.10
N LYS A 500 -6.49 -27.37 9.98
CA LYS A 500 -5.68 -27.79 11.14
C LYS A 500 -4.46 -26.89 11.30
N TRP A 501 -4.25 -26.37 12.51
CA TRP A 501 -3.00 -25.75 12.94
C TRP A 501 -2.06 -26.84 13.43
N LEU A 502 -0.82 -26.83 12.94
CA LEU A 502 0.22 -27.74 13.40
C LEU A 502 1.08 -27.06 14.47
N LYS A 503 2.08 -27.77 15.00
CA LYS A 503 2.90 -27.24 16.09
C LYS A 503 3.61 -25.94 15.70
N PRO A 504 3.63 -24.92 16.58
CA PRO A 504 4.35 -23.68 16.34
C PRO A 504 5.84 -23.91 16.11
N VAL A 505 6.43 -23.12 15.21
CA VAL A 505 7.86 -23.21 14.87
C VAL A 505 8.76 -22.85 16.04
N GLY A 506 8.33 -21.87 16.88
CA GLY A 506 9.01 -21.56 18.14
C GLY A 506 9.31 -20.07 18.36
N PHE A 507 9.23 -19.21 17.35
CA PHE A 507 9.46 -17.78 17.48
C PHE A 507 8.15 -16.98 17.49
N ASN A 508 8.22 -15.76 18.04
CA ASN A 508 7.11 -14.81 18.16
C ASN A 508 7.41 -13.56 17.33
N ASN A 509 6.78 -13.43 16.17
CA ASN A 509 6.92 -12.27 15.31
C ASN A 509 5.82 -11.23 15.60
N SER A 510 5.91 -10.58 16.77
CA SER A 510 4.95 -9.57 17.22
C SER A 510 5.11 -8.25 16.47
N TYR A 511 4.02 -7.49 16.40
CA TYR A 511 4.14 -6.05 16.10
C TYR A 511 4.99 -5.33 17.14
N ALA A 512 5.65 -4.27 16.73
CA ALA A 512 6.45 -3.42 17.60
C ALA A 512 6.49 -1.98 17.09
N LEU A 513 6.64 -1.03 18.01
CA LEU A 513 7.14 0.31 17.68
C LEU A 513 8.65 0.34 17.78
N MET A 514 9.27 1.02 16.85
CA MET A 514 10.72 1.08 16.71
C MET A 514 11.19 2.50 16.46
N MET A 515 12.40 2.80 16.92
CA MET A 515 13.08 4.03 16.59
C MET A 515 14.58 3.80 16.50
N ARG A 516 15.33 4.79 15.97
CA ARG A 516 16.80 4.71 15.95
C ARG A 516 17.35 4.59 17.37
N ARG A 517 18.31 3.70 17.59
CA ARG A 517 18.95 3.47 18.89
C ARG A 517 19.60 4.75 19.43
N GLU A 518 20.30 5.50 18.56
CA GLU A 518 20.90 6.79 18.92
C GLU A 518 19.83 7.76 19.43
N GLN A 519 18.72 7.92 18.72
CA GLN A 519 17.64 8.83 19.08
C GLN A 519 16.94 8.38 20.37
N SER A 520 16.62 7.08 20.53
CA SER A 520 16.03 6.52 21.75
C SER A 520 16.88 6.85 22.99
N LYS A 521 18.19 6.64 22.91
CA LYS A 521 19.12 6.98 23.99
C LYS A 521 19.18 8.48 24.28
N GLN A 522 19.22 9.32 23.23
CA GLN A 522 19.31 10.77 23.34
C GLN A 522 18.11 11.39 24.05
N ILE A 523 16.91 10.86 23.78
CA ILE A 523 15.65 11.40 24.34
C ILE A 523 15.14 10.59 25.54
N GLY A 524 15.82 9.50 25.92
CA GLY A 524 15.47 8.67 27.07
C GLY A 524 14.19 7.86 26.90
N VAL A 525 13.85 7.44 25.67
CA VAL A 525 12.63 6.68 25.36
C VAL A 525 12.97 5.20 25.15
N ASN A 526 12.52 4.34 26.05
CA ASN A 526 12.73 2.89 26.00
C ASN A 526 11.42 2.09 25.91
N SER A 527 10.29 2.70 26.25
CA SER A 527 8.97 2.09 26.21
C SER A 527 7.98 2.95 25.42
N ILE A 528 6.83 2.38 25.11
CA ILE A 528 5.72 3.11 24.46
C ILE A 528 5.18 4.20 25.38
N SER A 529 5.11 3.95 26.70
CA SER A 529 4.74 4.98 27.68
C SER A 529 5.76 6.12 27.75
N ASP A 530 7.07 5.84 27.64
CA ASP A 530 8.08 6.89 27.57
C ASP A 530 7.91 7.77 26.34
N LEU A 531 7.64 7.14 25.18
CA LEU A 531 7.36 7.86 23.93
C LEU A 531 6.16 8.81 24.08
N LYS A 532 5.06 8.31 24.66
CA LYS A 532 3.87 9.12 24.93
C LYS A 532 4.21 10.31 25.81
N ASN A 533 4.89 10.07 26.93
CA ASN A 533 5.27 11.12 27.88
C ASN A 533 6.20 12.17 27.23
N TYR A 534 7.08 11.74 26.33
CA TYR A 534 7.96 12.65 25.60
C TYR A 534 7.20 13.55 24.62
N ILE A 535 6.20 13.01 23.93
CA ILE A 535 5.36 13.76 22.99
C ILE A 535 4.50 14.81 23.72
N ASP A 536 3.91 14.44 24.86
CA ASP A 536 3.06 15.33 25.63
C ASP A 536 3.81 16.53 26.26
N LYS A 537 5.10 16.37 26.55
CA LYS A 537 5.95 17.44 27.11
C LYS A 537 6.41 18.47 26.07
N LYS A 538 6.20 18.23 24.79
CA LYS A 538 6.64 19.10 23.68
C LYS A 538 5.51 19.70 22.87
#